data_a13e1120536258385ec00825ce919984
#
_entry.id   a13e1120536258385ec00825ce919984
#
_cell.length_a   1.000
_cell.length_b   1.000
_cell.length_c   1.000
_cell.angle_alpha   90.00
_cell.angle_beta   90.00
_cell.angle_gamma   90.00
#
_symmetry.space_group_name_H-M   'P 1'
#
loop_
_entity.id
_entity.type
_entity.pdbx_description
1 polymer ?
#
loop_
_entity_poly.entity_id
_entity_poly.type
_entity_poly.pdbx_seq_one_letter_code
_entity_poly.pdbx_strand_id
1 'polypeptide(L)'
;FRPLAFTKTFALLSAFVLGIIVLPALAHFVMGIDYNKKRVRRFWSILLIVAGILFTFYAHMWLPLVISLIGFNNLMEPRWPEKYKLYPNYINLGLTIFIASFFLTEEWMPLGPQNGIIINYFFVLFLIGIILVALMAIVHFYAPVLKWCLENKGKFMLIPFVTLFFGVLVWIGFNTTFGFVAKGFETVGWKSVRQSSGWTAASNLFPGIGSEFMPSLNEGSYLLMPTSMPHSGVEYNRNVVGQIDMMVGKIPEVELVVGKLGRVESALDPAPISMYENIINYKPEFILNEAGHRVHFKVDRKDRFITVQKDTLTNEEALARGITEEDLIVDENGEFFRNWRPHIKSPDDIWDEIVKVTKIPGVTSAPKLQPIETRLVMLQTGMRAPMGIKVYGPDLKTIEDFGMKLEEILKGVPSVKS
;
A
#
# COMPACT_ATOMS: atom_id res chain seq x y z
N PHE A 1 0.73 9.81 -19.89
CA PHE A 1 1.90 9.03 -19.44
C PHE A 1 3.26 9.70 -19.69
N ARG A 2 3.44 10.51 -20.79
CA ARG A 2 4.71 11.22 -21.04
C ARG A 2 5.17 12.07 -19.85
N PRO A 3 4.36 12.97 -19.25
CA PRO A 3 4.79 13.78 -18.11
C PRO A 3 5.27 12.95 -16.93
N LEU A 4 4.53 11.87 -16.59
CA LEU A 4 4.87 10.97 -15.49
C LEU A 4 6.21 10.24 -15.73
N ALA A 5 6.46 9.78 -16.95
CA ALA A 5 7.71 9.13 -17.32
C ALA A 5 8.89 10.10 -17.20
N PHE A 6 8.74 11.34 -17.68
CA PHE A 6 9.75 12.38 -17.54
C PHE A 6 10.03 12.72 -16.07
N THR A 7 8.98 12.91 -15.26
CA THR A 7 9.13 13.22 -13.82
C THR A 7 9.90 12.13 -13.09
N LYS A 8 9.55 10.85 -13.31
CA LYS A 8 10.29 9.71 -12.73
C LYS A 8 11.75 9.67 -13.19
N THR A 9 11.99 9.86 -14.49
CA THR A 9 13.34 9.82 -15.05
C THR A 9 14.20 10.94 -14.49
N PHE A 10 13.68 12.18 -14.44
CA PHE A 10 14.40 13.31 -13.87
C PHE A 10 14.65 13.16 -12.38
N ALA A 11 13.67 12.63 -11.61
CA ALA A 11 13.86 12.37 -10.19
C ALA A 11 14.98 11.36 -9.93
N LEU A 12 14.99 10.24 -10.68
CA LEU A 12 16.04 9.23 -10.59
C LEU A 12 17.41 9.77 -11.00
N LEU A 13 17.48 10.54 -12.09
CA LEU A 13 18.72 11.13 -12.58
C LEU A 13 19.26 12.18 -11.60
N SER A 14 18.38 12.99 -11.02
CA SER A 14 18.74 13.96 -9.97
C SER A 14 19.26 13.26 -8.71
N ALA A 15 18.60 12.19 -8.26
CA ALA A 15 19.06 11.40 -7.12
C ALA A 15 20.43 10.75 -7.37
N PHE A 16 20.66 10.26 -8.60
CA PHE A 16 21.95 9.71 -9.02
C PHE A 16 23.07 10.77 -9.01
N VAL A 17 22.81 11.93 -9.58
CA VAL A 17 23.77 13.07 -9.60
C VAL A 17 24.08 13.52 -8.17
N LEU A 18 23.05 13.72 -7.34
CA LEU A 18 23.22 14.06 -5.93
C LEU A 18 24.03 13.01 -5.17
N GLY A 19 23.74 11.73 -5.39
CA GLY A 19 24.43 10.62 -4.73
C GLY A 19 25.92 10.51 -5.12
N ILE A 20 26.26 10.74 -6.39
CA ILE A 20 27.64 10.56 -6.86
C ILE A 20 28.49 11.84 -6.72
N ILE A 21 27.90 12.99 -6.92
CA ILE A 21 28.65 14.26 -6.97
C ILE A 21 28.55 15.02 -5.65
N VAL A 22 27.33 15.25 -5.18
CA VAL A 22 27.10 16.14 -4.02
C VAL A 22 27.40 15.44 -2.71
N LEU A 23 26.94 14.19 -2.56
CA LEU A 23 27.07 13.46 -1.30
C LEU A 23 28.53 13.18 -0.93
N PRO A 24 29.44 12.73 -1.81
CA PRO A 24 30.86 12.58 -1.49
C PRO A 24 31.56 13.91 -1.18
N ALA A 25 31.23 14.98 -1.91
CA ALA A 25 31.79 16.31 -1.65
C ALA A 25 31.35 16.85 -0.28
N LEU A 26 30.05 16.70 0.06
CA LEU A 26 29.50 17.05 1.37
C LEU A 26 30.12 16.19 2.48
N ALA A 27 30.22 14.88 2.26
CA ALA A 27 30.85 13.96 3.21
C ALA A 27 32.31 14.34 3.46
N HIS A 28 33.08 14.65 2.41
CA HIS A 28 34.46 15.12 2.53
C HIS A 28 34.54 16.43 3.33
N PHE A 29 33.66 17.39 3.04
CA PHE A 29 33.60 18.65 3.79
C PHE A 29 33.26 18.43 5.26
N VAL A 30 32.22 17.66 5.56
CA VAL A 30 31.79 17.36 6.93
C VAL A 30 32.84 16.55 7.70
N MET A 31 33.41 15.52 7.08
CA MET A 31 34.45 14.68 7.69
C MET A 31 35.79 15.41 7.82
N GLY A 32 36.03 16.44 7.01
CA GLY A 32 37.20 17.32 7.11
C GLY A 32 37.16 18.27 8.32
N ILE A 33 36.00 18.43 8.95
CA ILE A 33 35.88 19.25 10.17
C ILE A 33 36.50 18.48 11.33
N ASP A 34 37.57 19.03 11.91
CA ASP A 34 38.24 18.43 13.06
C ASP A 34 37.42 18.68 14.34
N TYR A 35 36.43 17.80 14.57
CA TYR A 35 35.59 17.87 15.75
C TYR A 35 36.34 17.66 17.06
N ASN A 36 37.55 17.14 17.02
CA ASN A 36 38.39 16.98 18.24
C ASN A 36 38.92 18.30 18.78
N LYS A 37 38.93 19.37 17.98
CA LYS A 37 39.30 20.70 18.46
C LYS A 37 38.31 21.18 19.54
N LYS A 38 38.78 21.43 20.74
CA LYS A 38 37.97 21.86 21.91
C LYS A 38 37.00 23.02 21.57
N ARG A 39 37.42 23.97 20.71
CA ARG A 39 36.58 25.12 20.30
C ARG A 39 35.42 24.68 19.38
N VAL A 40 35.68 23.83 18.41
CA VAL A 40 34.68 23.33 17.44
C VAL A 40 33.62 22.52 18.18
N ARG A 41 34.06 21.58 19.06
CA ARG A 41 33.14 20.77 19.85
C ARG A 41 32.27 21.64 20.77
N ARG A 42 32.83 22.62 21.47
CA ARG A 42 32.04 23.54 22.31
C ARG A 42 31.01 24.33 21.51
N PHE A 43 31.41 24.84 20.35
CA PHE A 43 30.50 25.60 19.47
C PHE A 43 29.29 24.75 19.06
N TRP A 44 29.52 23.56 18.51
CA TRP A 44 28.44 22.65 18.11
C TRP A 44 27.58 22.19 19.27
N SER A 45 28.17 21.90 20.42
CA SER A 45 27.42 21.50 21.61
C SER A 45 26.51 22.62 22.13
N ILE A 46 27.00 23.85 22.16
CA ILE A 46 26.19 25.02 22.54
C ILE A 46 25.07 25.26 21.50
N LEU A 47 25.40 25.14 20.21
CA LEU A 47 24.43 25.29 19.14
C LEU A 47 23.27 24.26 19.30
N LEU A 48 23.60 22.99 19.57
CA LEU A 48 22.58 21.95 19.81
C LEU A 48 21.71 22.26 21.05
N ILE A 49 22.31 22.76 22.12
CA ILE A 49 21.54 23.13 23.33
C ILE A 49 20.57 24.27 22.99
N VAL A 50 21.07 25.33 22.36
CA VAL A 50 20.25 26.50 22.01
C VAL A 50 19.16 26.09 21.01
N ALA A 51 19.52 25.34 19.97
CA ALA A 51 18.57 24.87 18.98
C ALA A 51 17.47 24.00 19.63
N GLY A 52 17.83 23.04 20.47
CA GLY A 52 16.85 22.20 21.15
C GLY A 52 15.90 22.98 22.05
N ILE A 53 16.42 23.98 22.79
CA ILE A 53 15.57 24.87 23.61
C ILE A 53 14.64 25.71 22.72
N LEU A 54 15.17 26.33 21.66
CA LEU A 54 14.36 27.16 20.75
C LEU A 54 13.27 26.31 20.06
N PHE A 55 13.62 25.11 19.60
CA PHE A 55 12.65 24.21 18.98
C PHE A 55 11.56 23.78 19.97
N THR A 56 11.87 23.56 21.24
CA THR A 56 10.90 23.25 22.29
C THR A 56 9.84 24.37 22.42
N PHE A 57 10.27 25.63 22.41
CA PHE A 57 9.34 26.77 22.46
C PHE A 57 8.56 26.93 21.15
N TYR A 58 9.18 26.70 19.99
CA TYR A 58 8.51 26.82 18.70
C TYR A 58 7.47 25.73 18.45
N ALA A 59 7.84 24.47 18.73
CA ALA A 59 6.97 23.33 18.48
C ALA A 59 6.00 23.04 19.63
N HIS A 60 6.07 23.76 20.76
CA HIS A 60 5.26 23.52 21.98
C HIS A 60 5.35 22.07 22.49
N MET A 61 6.43 21.35 22.17
CA MET A 61 6.68 19.96 22.54
C MET A 61 7.91 19.85 23.38
N TRP A 62 7.92 18.91 24.35
CA TRP A 62 9.10 18.65 25.19
C TRP A 62 10.21 17.86 24.48
N LEU A 63 9.89 17.16 23.40
CA LEU A 63 10.77 16.24 22.70
C LEU A 63 12.07 16.89 22.18
N PRO A 64 12.09 18.12 21.62
CA PRO A 64 13.32 18.77 21.20
C PRO A 64 14.33 19.02 22.34
N LEU A 65 13.91 18.97 23.62
CA LEU A 65 14.85 19.02 24.76
C LEU A 65 15.87 17.88 24.71
N VAL A 66 15.56 16.75 24.10
CA VAL A 66 16.51 15.64 23.92
C VAL A 66 17.69 16.06 23.05
N ILE A 67 17.50 16.95 22.07
CA ILE A 67 18.60 17.55 21.30
C ILE A 67 19.52 18.36 22.22
N SER A 68 18.93 19.11 23.16
CA SER A 68 19.70 19.84 24.17
C SER A 68 20.48 18.91 25.10
N LEU A 69 19.92 17.74 25.44
CA LEU A 69 20.61 16.70 26.23
C LEU A 69 21.83 16.14 25.49
N ILE A 70 21.73 15.92 24.16
CA ILE A 70 22.86 15.51 23.31
C ILE A 70 23.98 16.59 23.38
N GLY A 71 23.61 17.84 23.18
CA GLY A 71 24.55 18.96 23.27
C GLY A 71 25.21 19.06 24.66
N PHE A 72 24.44 18.88 25.71
CA PHE A 72 24.93 18.87 27.10
C PHE A 72 25.89 17.70 27.37
N ASN A 73 25.53 16.50 26.94
CA ASN A 73 26.36 15.31 27.07
C ASN A 73 27.71 15.49 26.36
N ASN A 74 27.72 16.09 25.15
CA ASN A 74 28.93 16.42 24.41
C ASN A 74 29.84 17.44 25.16
N LEU A 75 29.24 18.40 25.89
CA LEU A 75 30.01 19.32 26.74
C LEU A 75 30.60 18.66 27.94
N MET A 76 29.92 17.64 28.49
CA MET A 76 30.39 16.89 29.68
C MET A 76 31.39 15.79 29.32
N GLU A 77 31.46 15.32 28.08
CA GLU A 77 32.35 14.24 27.64
C GLU A 77 33.80 14.37 28.13
N PRO A 78 34.48 15.57 28.12
CA PRO A 78 35.85 15.69 28.63
C PRO A 78 36.01 15.47 30.12
N ARG A 79 34.91 15.53 30.89
CA ARG A 79 34.89 15.33 32.34
C ARG A 79 34.69 13.89 32.76
N TRP A 80 34.32 13.01 31.79
CA TRP A 80 34.12 11.60 32.08
C TRP A 80 35.46 10.90 32.35
N PRO A 81 35.54 10.04 33.33
CA PRO A 81 36.75 9.23 33.61
C PRO A 81 37.11 8.37 32.39
N GLU A 82 38.38 8.08 32.19
CA GLU A 82 38.88 7.34 31.03
C GLU A 82 38.18 5.98 30.83
N LYS A 83 37.84 5.30 31.93
CA LYS A 83 37.12 4.04 31.95
C LYS A 83 35.74 4.11 31.27
N TYR A 84 35.13 5.29 31.23
CA TYR A 84 33.77 5.51 30.78
C TYR A 84 33.67 6.43 29.54
N LYS A 85 34.76 6.76 28.88
CA LYS A 85 34.82 7.68 27.72
C LYS A 85 33.95 7.24 26.52
N LEU A 86 33.60 5.97 26.43
CA LEU A 86 32.76 5.46 25.36
C LEU A 86 31.25 5.70 25.59
N TYR A 87 30.85 5.82 26.88
CA TYR A 87 29.42 5.94 27.22
C TYR A 87 28.73 7.18 26.67
N PRO A 88 29.34 8.39 26.63
CA PRO A 88 28.70 9.56 26.02
C PRO A 88 28.28 9.34 24.59
N ASN A 89 29.05 8.62 23.77
CA ASN A 89 28.73 8.32 22.40
C ASN A 89 27.52 7.36 22.28
N TYR A 90 27.46 6.33 23.14
CA TYR A 90 26.33 5.41 23.20
C TYR A 90 25.06 6.10 23.71
N ILE A 91 25.17 7.01 24.66
CA ILE A 91 24.05 7.82 25.15
C ILE A 91 23.51 8.70 24.00
N ASN A 92 24.39 9.40 23.30
CA ASN A 92 24.00 10.24 22.16
C ASN A 92 23.34 9.43 21.05
N LEU A 93 23.90 8.25 20.73
CA LEU A 93 23.29 7.35 19.75
C LEU A 93 21.88 6.92 20.20
N GLY A 94 21.72 6.52 21.46
CA GLY A 94 20.43 6.15 22.02
C GLY A 94 19.41 7.29 21.98
N LEU A 95 19.82 8.50 22.36
CA LEU A 95 18.98 9.70 22.30
C LEU A 95 18.60 10.06 20.86
N THR A 96 19.52 9.93 19.90
CA THR A 96 19.24 10.17 18.48
C THR A 96 18.25 9.15 17.93
N ILE A 97 18.42 7.86 18.25
CA ILE A 97 17.50 6.80 17.84
C ILE A 97 16.12 7.05 18.46
N PHE A 98 16.07 7.45 19.72
CA PHE A 98 14.82 7.77 20.42
C PHE A 98 14.03 8.87 19.72
N ILE A 99 14.68 10.00 19.42
CA ILE A 99 14.04 11.13 18.71
C ILE A 99 13.59 10.70 17.31
N ALA A 100 14.50 10.09 16.53
CA ALA A 100 14.19 9.69 15.15
C ALA A 100 13.04 8.67 15.09
N SER A 101 13.04 7.71 16.03
CA SER A 101 11.94 6.72 16.11
C SER A 101 10.62 7.37 16.47
N PHE A 102 10.63 8.38 17.35
CA PHE A 102 9.42 9.06 17.78
C PHE A 102 8.78 9.86 16.64
N PHE A 103 9.56 10.74 16.00
CA PHE A 103 9.04 11.51 14.85
C PHE A 103 8.58 10.60 13.71
N LEU A 104 9.34 9.55 13.43
CA LEU A 104 8.93 8.61 12.38
C LEU A 104 7.64 7.86 12.76
N THR A 105 7.43 7.59 14.05
CA THR A 105 6.20 6.92 14.51
C THR A 105 5.00 7.84 14.38
N GLU A 106 5.14 9.11 14.76
CA GLU A 106 4.07 10.10 14.72
C GLU A 106 3.52 10.29 13.30
N GLU A 107 4.41 10.37 12.31
CA GLU A 107 4.02 10.55 10.90
C GLU A 107 3.55 9.25 10.23
N TRP A 108 4.16 8.12 10.56
CA TRP A 108 3.96 6.88 9.80
C TRP A 108 2.88 5.98 10.38
N MET A 109 2.88 5.76 11.70
CA MET A 109 1.96 4.81 12.40
C MET A 109 1.73 3.50 11.63
N PRO A 110 2.77 2.68 11.40
CA PRO A 110 2.70 1.53 10.49
C PRO A 110 1.69 0.46 10.90
N LEU A 111 1.37 0.34 12.18
CA LEU A 111 0.37 -0.61 12.69
C LEU A 111 -1.03 0.01 12.78
N GLY A 112 -1.18 1.24 12.30
CA GLY A 112 -2.43 2.00 12.38
C GLY A 112 -2.63 2.75 13.71
N PRO A 113 -3.39 3.85 13.68
CA PRO A 113 -3.67 4.68 14.84
C PRO A 113 -4.40 3.94 15.96
N GLN A 114 -5.22 2.94 15.62
CA GLN A 114 -5.99 2.14 16.58
C GLN A 114 -5.13 1.38 17.59
N ASN A 115 -3.83 1.16 17.30
CA ASN A 115 -2.89 0.51 18.21
C ASN A 115 -2.17 1.49 19.14
N GLY A 116 -2.49 2.78 19.04
CA GLY A 116 -1.87 3.84 19.82
C GLY A 116 -0.41 4.09 19.47
N ILE A 117 0.11 5.24 19.95
CA ILE A 117 1.47 5.68 19.65
C ILE A 117 2.54 4.76 20.25
N ILE A 118 2.31 4.18 21.43
CA ILE A 118 3.29 3.39 22.16
C ILE A 118 3.63 2.09 21.39
N ILE A 119 2.62 1.36 20.91
CA ILE A 119 2.82 0.10 20.18
C ILE A 119 3.51 0.39 18.84
N ASN A 120 3.06 1.42 18.13
CA ASN A 120 3.69 1.88 16.89
C ASN A 120 5.15 2.28 17.13
N TYR A 121 5.46 2.98 18.22
CA TYR A 121 6.83 3.38 18.58
C TYR A 121 7.74 2.17 18.80
N PHE A 122 7.31 1.18 19.57
CA PHE A 122 8.11 -0.03 19.78
C PHE A 122 8.30 -0.82 18.48
N PHE A 123 7.31 -0.85 17.61
CA PHE A 123 7.44 -1.48 16.30
C PHE A 123 8.47 -0.76 15.42
N VAL A 124 8.42 0.57 15.33
CA VAL A 124 9.39 1.38 14.59
C VAL A 124 10.79 1.23 15.18
N LEU A 125 10.92 1.28 16.51
CA LEU A 125 12.18 1.06 17.18
C LEU A 125 12.78 -0.32 16.92
N PHE A 126 11.95 -1.36 16.91
CA PHE A 126 12.35 -2.72 16.52
C PHE A 126 12.84 -2.79 15.07
N LEU A 127 12.14 -2.15 14.16
CA LEU A 127 12.52 -2.09 12.75
C LEU A 127 13.86 -1.38 12.55
N ILE A 128 14.06 -0.23 13.19
CA ILE A 128 15.35 0.50 13.20
C ILE A 128 16.44 -0.37 13.80
N GLY A 129 16.14 -1.07 14.91
CA GLY A 129 17.07 -1.97 15.57
C GLY A 129 17.53 -3.10 14.65
N ILE A 130 16.62 -3.74 13.92
CA ILE A 130 16.96 -4.78 12.93
C ILE A 130 17.90 -4.22 11.85
N ILE A 131 17.59 -3.04 11.30
CA ILE A 131 18.41 -2.40 10.27
C ILE A 131 19.82 -2.11 10.81
N LEU A 132 19.92 -1.55 12.02
CA LEU A 132 21.21 -1.25 12.63
C LEU A 132 22.01 -2.53 12.91
N VAL A 133 21.38 -3.58 13.43
CA VAL A 133 22.05 -4.89 13.65
C VAL A 133 22.51 -5.48 12.31
N ALA A 134 21.70 -5.40 11.26
CA ALA A 134 22.09 -5.86 9.93
C ALA A 134 23.29 -5.07 9.39
N LEU A 135 23.31 -3.74 9.54
CA LEU A 135 24.45 -2.90 9.14
C LEU A 135 25.71 -3.22 9.95
N MET A 136 25.57 -3.40 11.26
CA MET A 136 26.70 -3.81 12.11
C MET A 136 27.25 -5.19 11.73
N ALA A 137 26.35 -6.13 11.40
CA ALA A 137 26.73 -7.45 10.89
C ALA A 137 27.49 -7.34 9.56
N ILE A 138 27.00 -6.51 8.63
CA ILE A 138 27.69 -6.25 7.37
C ILE A 138 29.11 -5.71 7.63
N VAL A 139 29.25 -4.70 8.48
CA VAL A 139 30.55 -4.11 8.82
C VAL A 139 31.47 -5.17 9.47
N HIS A 140 30.94 -5.97 10.40
CA HIS A 140 31.71 -7.02 11.09
C HIS A 140 32.18 -8.10 10.12
N PHE A 141 31.33 -8.57 9.24
CA PHE A 141 31.64 -9.63 8.28
C PHE A 141 32.31 -9.13 7.00
N TYR A 142 32.40 -7.80 6.79
CA TYR A 142 32.95 -7.23 5.55
C TYR A 142 34.35 -7.74 5.22
N ALA A 143 35.29 -7.64 6.17
CA ALA A 143 36.69 -8.03 5.93
C ALA A 143 36.87 -9.53 5.63
N PRO A 144 36.28 -10.46 6.39
CA PRO A 144 36.37 -11.89 6.08
C PRO A 144 35.67 -12.26 4.76
N VAL A 145 34.51 -11.66 4.48
CA VAL A 145 33.79 -11.88 3.20
C VAL A 145 34.61 -11.36 2.04
N LEU A 146 35.17 -10.15 2.13
CA LEU A 146 36.00 -9.57 1.08
C LEU A 146 37.24 -10.43 0.83
N LYS A 147 37.91 -10.91 1.88
CA LYS A 147 39.08 -11.82 1.77
C LYS A 147 38.66 -13.09 1.03
N TRP A 148 37.55 -13.72 1.42
CA TRP A 148 37.06 -14.93 0.77
C TRP A 148 36.73 -14.69 -0.72
N CYS A 149 36.10 -13.55 -1.06
CA CYS A 149 35.80 -13.18 -2.44
C CYS A 149 37.08 -13.06 -3.30
N LEU A 150 38.10 -12.41 -2.73
CA LEU A 150 39.39 -12.23 -3.46
C LEU A 150 40.18 -13.54 -3.62
N GLU A 151 40.10 -14.42 -2.64
CA GLU A 151 40.77 -15.75 -2.71
C GLU A 151 40.00 -16.72 -3.62
N ASN A 152 38.67 -16.62 -3.68
CA ASN A 152 37.82 -17.54 -4.44
C ASN A 152 37.09 -16.85 -5.61
N LYS A 153 37.81 -16.12 -6.44
CA LYS A 153 37.27 -15.31 -7.55
C LYS A 153 36.28 -16.05 -8.44
N GLY A 154 36.58 -17.30 -8.80
CA GLY A 154 35.70 -18.13 -9.65
C GLY A 154 34.37 -18.46 -8.97
N LYS A 155 34.41 -18.87 -7.69
CA LYS A 155 33.19 -19.15 -6.91
C LYS A 155 32.37 -17.88 -6.65
N PHE A 156 33.07 -16.77 -6.39
CA PHE A 156 32.40 -15.47 -6.19
C PHE A 156 31.70 -15.02 -7.48
N MET A 157 32.34 -15.14 -8.64
CA MET A 157 31.74 -14.77 -9.94
C MET A 157 30.51 -15.60 -10.28
N LEU A 158 30.37 -16.80 -9.72
CA LEU A 158 29.16 -17.62 -9.91
C LEU A 158 27.93 -16.96 -9.33
N ILE A 159 28.05 -16.23 -8.21
CA ILE A 159 26.93 -15.56 -7.53
C ILE A 159 26.23 -14.55 -8.45
N PRO A 160 26.91 -13.51 -9.02
CA PRO A 160 26.26 -12.58 -9.94
C PRO A 160 25.74 -13.25 -11.22
N PHE A 161 26.42 -14.30 -11.73
CA PHE A 161 25.91 -15.03 -12.89
C PHE A 161 24.62 -15.77 -12.59
N VAL A 162 24.54 -16.45 -11.44
CA VAL A 162 23.32 -17.13 -10.99
C VAL A 162 22.21 -16.11 -10.76
N THR A 163 22.52 -15.00 -10.10
CA THR A 163 21.52 -13.93 -9.85
C THR A 163 21.02 -13.34 -11.18
N LEU A 164 21.89 -13.05 -12.12
CA LEU A 164 21.51 -12.57 -13.45
C LEU A 164 20.65 -13.58 -14.20
N PHE A 165 21.04 -14.86 -14.18
CA PHE A 165 20.28 -15.94 -14.80
C PHE A 165 18.86 -16.04 -14.20
N PHE A 166 18.75 -16.02 -12.88
CA PHE A 166 17.44 -16.00 -12.22
C PHE A 166 16.64 -14.73 -12.55
N GLY A 167 17.30 -13.58 -12.61
CA GLY A 167 16.67 -12.32 -13.04
C GLY A 167 16.08 -12.43 -14.46
N VAL A 168 16.84 -12.98 -15.40
CA VAL A 168 16.37 -13.24 -16.77
C VAL A 168 15.23 -14.26 -16.77
N LEU A 169 15.33 -15.33 -15.99
CA LEU A 169 14.31 -16.37 -15.89
C LEU A 169 12.99 -15.82 -15.35
N VAL A 170 13.02 -14.97 -14.32
CA VAL A 170 11.85 -14.29 -13.77
C VAL A 170 11.28 -13.30 -14.78
N TRP A 171 12.13 -12.56 -15.48
CA TRP A 171 11.70 -11.54 -16.44
C TRP A 171 11.02 -12.12 -17.67
N ILE A 172 11.68 -13.07 -18.35
CA ILE A 172 11.23 -13.62 -19.63
C ILE A 172 10.30 -14.83 -19.44
N GLY A 173 10.43 -15.53 -18.31
CA GLY A 173 9.71 -16.75 -17.99
C GLY A 173 10.38 -18.03 -18.45
N PHE A 174 10.04 -19.14 -17.79
CA PHE A 174 10.64 -20.46 -18.04
C PHE A 174 10.38 -20.96 -19.47
N ASN A 175 9.15 -20.83 -19.95
CA ASN A 175 8.76 -21.28 -21.28
C ASN A 175 9.54 -20.62 -22.41
N THR A 176 9.89 -19.35 -22.27
CA THR A 176 10.67 -18.60 -23.27
C THR A 176 12.15 -18.92 -23.12
N THR A 177 12.65 -18.91 -21.89
CA THR A 177 14.08 -19.16 -21.59
C THR A 177 14.50 -20.56 -22.02
N PHE A 178 13.69 -21.58 -21.77
CA PHE A 178 14.00 -22.98 -22.09
C PHE A 178 13.21 -23.50 -23.30
N GLY A 179 12.52 -22.65 -24.04
CA GLY A 179 11.71 -23.05 -25.21
C GLY A 179 12.52 -23.76 -26.28
N PHE A 180 13.80 -23.43 -26.43
CA PHE A 180 14.71 -24.10 -27.33
C PHE A 180 14.98 -25.57 -26.96
N VAL A 181 15.04 -25.87 -25.66
CA VAL A 181 15.18 -27.23 -25.13
C VAL A 181 13.92 -28.05 -25.46
N ALA A 182 12.74 -27.47 -25.22
CA ALA A 182 11.49 -28.15 -25.58
C ALA A 182 11.40 -28.45 -27.09
N LYS A 183 11.77 -27.47 -27.93
CA LYS A 183 11.82 -27.68 -29.37
C LYS A 183 12.79 -28.81 -29.76
N GLY A 184 13.94 -28.87 -29.13
CA GLY A 184 14.91 -29.96 -29.33
C GLY A 184 14.32 -31.35 -29.02
N PHE A 185 13.61 -31.48 -27.91
CA PHE A 185 12.92 -32.74 -27.55
C PHE A 185 11.78 -33.07 -28.50
N GLU A 186 11.04 -32.06 -28.93
CA GLU A 186 9.94 -32.20 -29.90
C GLU A 186 10.44 -32.70 -31.26
N THR A 187 11.65 -32.30 -31.73
CA THR A 187 12.25 -32.75 -32.95
C THR A 187 12.75 -34.20 -32.90
N VAL A 188 13.11 -34.69 -31.71
CA VAL A 188 13.50 -36.07 -31.44
C VAL A 188 12.28 -36.99 -31.24
N GLY A 189 11.05 -36.46 -31.30
CA GLY A 189 9.80 -37.21 -31.22
C GLY A 189 9.06 -37.14 -29.90
N TRP A 190 9.59 -36.46 -28.87
CA TRP A 190 8.90 -36.30 -27.59
C TRP A 190 8.04 -35.05 -27.60
N LYS A 191 6.88 -35.15 -28.21
CA LYS A 191 5.94 -34.03 -28.41
C LYS A 191 5.21 -33.56 -27.10
N SER A 192 5.19 -34.38 -26.06
CA SER A 192 4.49 -34.09 -24.78
C SER A 192 5.38 -33.48 -23.69
N VAL A 193 6.59 -33.06 -24.02
CA VAL A 193 7.55 -32.48 -23.03
C VAL A 193 6.96 -31.31 -22.27
N ARG A 194 6.25 -30.43 -22.97
CA ARG A 194 5.60 -29.24 -22.36
C ARG A 194 4.42 -29.59 -21.46
N GLN A 195 3.86 -30.79 -21.58
CA GLN A 195 2.74 -31.30 -20.76
C GLN A 195 3.24 -32.13 -19.58
N SER A 196 4.56 -32.38 -19.47
CA SER A 196 5.14 -33.09 -18.33
C SER A 196 4.94 -32.28 -17.04
N SER A 197 4.69 -32.99 -15.94
CA SER A 197 4.46 -32.36 -14.63
C SER A 197 5.63 -31.45 -14.20
N GLY A 198 6.86 -31.82 -14.48
CA GLY A 198 8.04 -31.02 -14.18
C GLY A 198 8.11 -29.71 -14.99
N TRP A 199 7.80 -29.77 -16.31
CA TRP A 199 7.76 -28.59 -17.15
C TRP A 199 6.65 -27.63 -16.73
N THR A 200 5.45 -28.17 -16.47
CA THR A 200 4.29 -27.39 -16.03
C THR A 200 4.55 -26.72 -14.67
N ALA A 201 5.15 -27.45 -13.72
CA ALA A 201 5.50 -26.90 -12.41
C ALA A 201 6.54 -25.76 -12.54
N ALA A 202 7.59 -25.93 -13.34
CA ALA A 202 8.60 -24.90 -13.57
C ALA A 202 8.02 -23.68 -14.29
N SER A 203 7.13 -23.91 -15.25
CA SER A 203 6.42 -22.86 -16.00
C SER A 203 5.50 -22.01 -15.11
N ASN A 204 4.81 -22.66 -14.17
CA ASN A 204 3.95 -22.00 -13.19
C ASN A 204 4.77 -21.25 -12.13
N LEU A 205 5.95 -21.76 -11.77
CA LEU A 205 6.85 -21.11 -10.82
C LEU A 205 7.50 -19.85 -11.41
N PHE A 206 7.82 -19.87 -12.71
CA PHE A 206 8.42 -18.77 -13.45
C PHE A 206 7.60 -18.44 -14.70
N PRO A 207 6.42 -17.83 -14.56
CA PRO A 207 5.54 -17.50 -15.69
C PRO A 207 6.08 -16.38 -16.57
N GLY A 208 7.07 -15.63 -16.06
CA GLY A 208 7.53 -14.38 -16.66
C GLY A 208 6.78 -13.17 -16.10
N ILE A 209 7.36 -12.00 -16.24
CA ILE A 209 6.70 -10.75 -15.87
C ILE A 209 5.76 -10.38 -17.01
N GLY A 210 4.47 -10.41 -16.73
CA GLY A 210 3.44 -9.92 -17.65
C GLY A 210 3.59 -8.41 -17.90
N SER A 211 3.08 -7.94 -19.02
CA SER A 211 2.92 -6.52 -19.27
C SER A 211 1.48 -6.15 -19.02
N GLU A 212 1.23 -5.35 -18.00
CA GLU A 212 -0.09 -4.78 -17.73
C GLU A 212 -0.10 -3.33 -18.20
N PHE A 213 -1.20 -2.93 -18.82
CA PHE A 213 -1.35 -1.54 -19.28
C PHE A 213 -1.47 -0.60 -18.07
N MET A 214 -2.13 -1.05 -17.01
CA MET A 214 -2.31 -0.32 -15.78
C MET A 214 -2.29 -1.29 -14.60
N PRO A 215 -1.46 -1.03 -13.57
CA PRO A 215 -1.56 -1.81 -12.33
C PRO A 215 -2.93 -1.57 -11.69
N SER A 216 -3.43 -2.55 -10.94
CA SER A 216 -4.65 -2.38 -10.16
C SER A 216 -4.45 -1.24 -9.15
N LEU A 217 -5.25 -0.20 -9.25
CA LEU A 217 -5.29 0.94 -8.33
C LEU A 217 -6.51 0.80 -7.42
N ASN A 218 -6.37 1.20 -6.18
CA ASN A 218 -7.53 1.42 -5.35
C ASN A 218 -8.11 2.81 -5.68
N GLU A 219 -9.25 2.81 -6.37
CA GLU A 219 -9.90 4.05 -6.82
C GLU A 219 -10.72 4.74 -5.71
N GLY A 220 -10.79 4.16 -4.49
CA GLY A 220 -11.64 4.67 -3.42
C GLY A 220 -13.14 4.51 -3.70
N SER A 221 -13.48 3.74 -4.74
CA SER A 221 -14.87 3.55 -5.18
C SER A 221 -15.08 2.14 -5.74
N TYR A 222 -16.33 1.69 -5.68
CA TYR A 222 -16.76 0.44 -6.29
C TYR A 222 -17.74 0.71 -7.42
N LEU A 223 -17.74 -0.19 -8.39
CA LEU A 223 -18.74 -0.28 -9.46
C LEU A 223 -19.54 -1.58 -9.26
N LEU A 224 -20.77 -1.44 -8.78
CA LEU A 224 -21.70 -2.56 -8.64
C LEU A 224 -22.56 -2.64 -9.93
N MET A 225 -22.44 -3.76 -10.65
CA MET A 225 -23.13 -3.95 -11.94
C MET A 225 -24.05 -5.19 -11.93
N PRO A 226 -25.11 -5.20 -11.14
CA PRO A 226 -26.08 -6.29 -11.18
C PRO A 226 -26.97 -6.19 -12.43
N THR A 227 -27.59 -7.30 -12.78
CA THR A 227 -28.56 -7.36 -13.89
C THR A 227 -29.86 -7.97 -13.41
N SER A 228 -30.98 -7.39 -13.83
CA SER A 228 -32.30 -8.01 -13.67
C SER A 228 -32.64 -8.92 -14.86
N MET A 229 -33.81 -9.53 -14.81
CA MET A 229 -34.29 -10.39 -15.89
C MET A 229 -34.38 -9.56 -17.21
N PRO A 230 -33.92 -10.10 -18.36
CA PRO A 230 -33.84 -9.37 -19.62
C PRO A 230 -35.16 -8.76 -20.11
N HIS A 231 -36.29 -9.33 -19.70
CA HIS A 231 -37.66 -8.89 -20.08
C HIS A 231 -38.32 -7.96 -19.05
N SER A 232 -37.57 -7.55 -17.99
CA SER A 232 -38.12 -6.64 -16.98
C SER A 232 -38.39 -5.25 -17.55
N GLY A 233 -39.51 -4.66 -17.16
CA GLY A 233 -39.93 -3.32 -17.62
C GLY A 233 -39.12 -2.19 -16.97
N VAL A 234 -39.19 -1.01 -17.57
CA VAL A 234 -38.43 0.19 -17.10
C VAL A 234 -38.80 0.55 -15.67
N GLU A 235 -40.09 0.50 -15.30
CA GLU A 235 -40.58 0.85 -13.97
C GLU A 235 -40.02 -0.07 -12.88
N TYR A 236 -40.02 -1.39 -13.16
CA TYR A 236 -39.41 -2.37 -12.27
C TYR A 236 -37.92 -2.06 -12.06
N ASN A 237 -37.20 -1.86 -13.15
CA ASN A 237 -35.75 -1.61 -13.09
C ASN A 237 -35.43 -0.31 -12.35
N ARG A 238 -36.22 0.76 -12.56
CA ARG A 238 -36.08 2.01 -11.82
C ARG A 238 -36.26 1.83 -10.32
N ASN A 239 -37.28 1.06 -9.91
CA ASN A 239 -37.54 0.77 -8.51
C ASN A 239 -36.42 -0.06 -7.88
N VAL A 240 -35.88 -1.04 -8.60
CA VAL A 240 -34.76 -1.88 -8.13
C VAL A 240 -33.49 -1.05 -7.95
N VAL A 241 -33.11 -0.21 -8.90
CA VAL A 241 -31.94 0.69 -8.76
C VAL A 241 -32.11 1.61 -7.54
N GLY A 242 -33.30 2.23 -7.38
CA GLY A 242 -33.58 3.07 -6.23
C GLY A 242 -33.51 2.31 -4.89
N GLN A 243 -33.96 1.04 -4.87
CA GLN A 243 -33.79 0.20 -3.69
C GLN A 243 -32.32 -0.12 -3.39
N ILE A 244 -31.52 -0.44 -4.41
CA ILE A 244 -30.07 -0.66 -4.25
C ILE A 244 -29.43 0.58 -3.66
N ASP A 245 -29.67 1.76 -4.26
CA ASP A 245 -29.09 3.02 -3.79
C ASP A 245 -29.47 3.34 -2.35
N MET A 246 -30.75 3.13 -1.99
CA MET A 246 -31.19 3.33 -0.61
C MET A 246 -30.59 2.33 0.38
N MET A 247 -30.40 1.07 0.01
CA MET A 247 -29.81 0.07 0.89
C MET A 247 -28.32 0.27 1.08
N VAL A 248 -27.60 0.57 0.00
CA VAL A 248 -26.15 0.82 0.02
C VAL A 248 -25.85 2.14 0.73
N GLY A 249 -26.63 3.19 0.47
CA GLY A 249 -26.46 4.50 1.13
C GLY A 249 -26.71 4.49 2.65
N LYS A 250 -27.30 3.42 3.20
CA LYS A 250 -27.44 3.23 4.66
C LYS A 250 -26.19 2.64 5.32
N ILE A 251 -25.22 2.17 4.55
CA ILE A 251 -23.96 1.65 5.09
C ILE A 251 -23.14 2.86 5.57
N PRO A 252 -22.74 2.93 6.86
CA PRO A 252 -22.06 4.11 7.40
C PRO A 252 -20.74 4.46 6.71
N GLU A 253 -20.04 3.46 6.17
CA GLU A 253 -18.78 3.59 5.44
C GLU A 253 -18.98 4.14 4.01
N VAL A 254 -20.20 4.13 3.48
CA VAL A 254 -20.51 4.69 2.16
C VAL A 254 -20.72 6.20 2.28
N GLU A 255 -20.04 6.93 1.40
CA GLU A 255 -20.16 8.37 1.29
C GLU A 255 -21.26 8.76 0.29
N LEU A 256 -21.23 8.15 -0.89
CA LEU A 256 -22.14 8.44 -1.99
C LEU A 256 -22.42 7.18 -2.79
N VAL A 257 -23.65 6.98 -3.16
CA VAL A 257 -24.05 5.97 -4.15
C VAL A 257 -24.92 6.60 -5.23
N VAL A 258 -24.61 6.29 -6.49
CA VAL A 258 -25.36 6.77 -7.64
C VAL A 258 -25.58 5.62 -8.61
N GLY A 259 -26.84 5.21 -8.76
CA GLY A 259 -27.27 4.17 -9.70
C GLY A 259 -27.64 4.73 -11.06
N LYS A 260 -27.06 4.16 -12.12
CA LYS A 260 -27.41 4.41 -13.52
C LYS A 260 -28.23 3.24 -14.06
N LEU A 261 -29.34 3.55 -14.72
CA LEU A 261 -30.21 2.59 -15.39
C LEU A 261 -29.98 2.59 -16.88
N GLY A 262 -29.64 1.44 -17.45
CA GLY A 262 -29.46 1.29 -18.88
C GLY A 262 -28.26 2.07 -19.44
N ARG A 263 -28.28 2.30 -20.75
CA ARG A 263 -27.17 2.96 -21.44
C ARG A 263 -27.37 4.49 -21.53
N VAL A 264 -26.26 5.20 -21.63
CA VAL A 264 -26.23 6.61 -22.05
C VAL A 264 -26.31 6.72 -23.59
N GLU A 265 -26.62 7.90 -24.12
CA GLU A 265 -26.60 8.19 -25.56
C GLU A 265 -25.16 8.13 -26.12
N SER A 266 -24.62 6.91 -26.26
CA SER A 266 -23.30 6.64 -26.78
C SER A 266 -23.29 5.32 -27.54
N ALA A 267 -22.63 5.30 -28.69
CA ALA A 267 -22.43 4.08 -29.45
C ALA A 267 -21.52 3.05 -28.73
N LEU A 268 -20.75 3.51 -27.75
CA LEU A 268 -19.77 2.70 -27.01
C LEU A 268 -20.35 2.08 -25.72
N ASP A 269 -21.62 2.40 -25.38
CA ASP A 269 -22.26 1.83 -24.18
C ASP A 269 -23.33 0.79 -24.60
N PRO A 270 -23.02 -0.50 -24.55
CA PRO A 270 -23.96 -1.57 -24.99
C PRO A 270 -24.96 -1.97 -23.89
N ALA A 271 -25.03 -1.26 -22.77
CA ALA A 271 -25.81 -1.68 -21.59
C ALA A 271 -27.34 -1.72 -21.89
N PRO A 272 -28.03 -2.86 -21.73
CA PRO A 272 -29.49 -2.91 -21.81
C PRO A 272 -30.13 -2.27 -20.55
N ILE A 273 -31.44 -1.99 -20.63
CA ILE A 273 -32.20 -1.42 -19.47
C ILE A 273 -32.11 -2.31 -18.23
N SER A 274 -32.00 -3.62 -18.42
CA SER A 274 -31.87 -4.59 -17.31
C SER A 274 -30.49 -4.59 -16.63
N MET A 275 -29.52 -3.84 -17.13
CA MET A 275 -28.19 -3.72 -16.55
C MET A 275 -28.04 -2.40 -15.80
N TYR A 276 -27.60 -2.48 -14.55
CA TYR A 276 -27.38 -1.33 -13.69
C TYR A 276 -25.90 -1.05 -13.51
N GLU A 277 -25.55 0.21 -13.31
CA GLU A 277 -24.22 0.64 -12.95
C GLU A 277 -24.34 1.56 -11.73
N ASN A 278 -24.07 1.03 -10.55
CA ASN A 278 -24.07 1.82 -9.32
C ASN A 278 -22.63 2.15 -8.94
N ILE A 279 -22.27 3.43 -8.99
CA ILE A 279 -20.99 3.93 -8.51
C ILE A 279 -21.14 4.20 -7.01
N ILE A 280 -20.26 3.61 -6.22
CA ILE A 280 -20.30 3.66 -4.76
C ILE A 280 -18.96 4.19 -4.28
N ASN A 281 -18.94 5.42 -3.78
CA ASN A 281 -17.79 6.00 -3.12
C ASN A 281 -17.86 5.67 -1.63
N TYR A 282 -16.75 5.23 -1.06
CA TYR A 282 -16.66 4.96 0.36
C TYR A 282 -15.70 5.94 1.03
N LYS A 283 -16.00 6.23 2.31
CA LYS A 283 -15.22 7.16 3.12
C LYS A 283 -13.83 6.59 3.39
N PRO A 284 -12.77 7.41 3.45
CA PRO A 284 -11.49 6.98 3.98
C PRO A 284 -11.64 6.50 5.43
N GLU A 285 -10.79 5.58 5.86
CA GLU A 285 -10.83 5.01 7.21
C GLU A 285 -10.77 6.10 8.30
N PHE A 286 -9.92 7.11 8.10
CA PHE A 286 -9.79 8.28 8.97
C PHE A 286 -10.10 9.55 8.20
N ILE A 287 -10.55 10.59 8.88
CA ILE A 287 -10.78 11.90 8.29
C ILE A 287 -9.44 12.48 7.83
N LEU A 288 -9.39 12.98 6.60
CA LEU A 288 -8.21 13.54 5.94
C LEU A 288 -8.44 15.01 5.60
N ASN A 289 -7.41 15.84 5.74
CA ASN A 289 -7.43 17.20 5.22
C ASN A 289 -7.23 17.24 3.70
N GLU A 290 -7.31 18.43 3.10
CA GLU A 290 -7.12 18.63 1.65
C GLU A 290 -5.74 18.16 1.14
N ALA A 291 -4.74 18.10 2.00
CA ALA A 291 -3.40 17.61 1.66
C ALA A 291 -3.26 16.09 1.80
N GLY A 292 -4.32 15.39 2.25
CA GLY A 292 -4.33 13.94 2.45
C GLY A 292 -3.74 13.46 3.77
N HIS A 293 -3.47 14.36 4.71
CA HIS A 293 -3.02 14.01 6.06
C HIS A 293 -4.21 13.77 6.99
N ARG A 294 -4.06 12.84 7.93
CA ARG A 294 -5.08 12.56 8.94
C ARG A 294 -5.25 13.73 9.87
N VAL A 295 -6.49 14.02 10.24
CA VAL A 295 -6.86 15.12 11.15
C VAL A 295 -7.10 14.59 12.55
N HIS A 296 -6.54 15.28 13.55
CA HIS A 296 -6.80 15.00 14.97
C HIS A 296 -7.96 15.83 15.48
N PHE A 297 -8.77 15.23 16.35
CA PHE A 297 -9.93 15.87 16.96
C PHE A 297 -9.85 15.79 18.48
N LYS A 298 -10.37 16.81 19.12
CA LYS A 298 -10.33 16.97 20.56
C LYS A 298 -11.06 15.84 21.28
N VAL A 299 -10.36 15.25 22.28
CA VAL A 299 -10.91 14.21 23.16
C VAL A 299 -10.84 14.62 24.63
N ASP A 300 -11.65 13.98 25.45
CA ASP A 300 -11.55 14.07 26.90
C ASP A 300 -10.48 13.11 27.45
N ARG A 301 -10.31 13.08 28.80
CA ARG A 301 -9.35 12.19 29.49
C ARG A 301 -9.66 10.68 29.34
N LYS A 302 -10.80 10.32 28.73
CA LYS A 302 -11.23 8.94 28.50
C LYS A 302 -11.31 8.61 27.01
N ASP A 303 -10.57 9.36 26.18
CA ASP A 303 -10.49 9.21 24.72
C ASP A 303 -11.86 9.29 24.02
N ARG A 304 -12.79 10.11 24.56
CA ARG A 304 -14.09 10.39 23.94
C ARG A 304 -14.04 11.71 23.20
N PHE A 305 -14.50 11.73 21.96
CA PHE A 305 -14.55 12.91 21.12
C PHE A 305 -15.50 13.98 21.68
N ILE A 306 -15.07 15.22 21.65
CA ILE A 306 -15.84 16.38 22.08
C ILE A 306 -16.41 17.06 20.83
N THR A 307 -17.73 17.08 20.71
CA THR A 307 -18.42 17.76 19.61
C THR A 307 -18.46 19.26 19.80
N VAL A 308 -18.78 20.01 18.73
CA VAL A 308 -19.04 21.46 18.77
C VAL A 308 -20.18 21.80 19.76
N GLN A 309 -21.13 20.88 19.91
CA GLN A 309 -22.26 21.01 20.87
C GLN A 309 -21.86 20.67 22.32
N LYS A 310 -20.58 20.35 22.55
CA LYS A 310 -19.98 19.93 23.84
C LYS A 310 -20.47 18.58 24.37
N ASP A 311 -21.04 17.75 23.52
CA ASP A 311 -21.28 16.34 23.83
C ASP A 311 -19.97 15.59 23.84
N THR A 312 -19.85 14.53 24.66
CA THR A 312 -18.71 13.65 24.71
C THR A 312 -19.12 12.24 24.27
N LEU A 313 -18.59 11.75 23.16
CA LEU A 313 -19.00 10.51 22.51
C LEU A 313 -17.79 9.61 22.24
N THR A 314 -17.96 8.30 22.40
CA THR A 314 -17.00 7.33 21.85
C THR A 314 -17.07 7.36 20.32
N ASN A 315 -16.05 6.83 19.65
CA ASN A 315 -16.05 6.76 18.19
C ASN A 315 -17.28 6.00 17.65
N GLU A 316 -17.68 4.92 18.32
CA GLU A 316 -18.84 4.11 17.94
C GLU A 316 -20.15 4.87 18.13
N GLU A 317 -20.32 5.58 19.26
CA GLU A 317 -21.50 6.40 19.51
C GLU A 317 -21.62 7.57 18.52
N ALA A 318 -20.49 8.17 18.15
CA ALA A 318 -20.43 9.24 17.17
C ALA A 318 -20.83 8.75 15.77
N LEU A 319 -20.31 7.59 15.35
CA LEU A 319 -20.71 6.94 14.09
C LEU A 319 -22.21 6.58 14.08
N ALA A 320 -22.73 6.03 15.18
CA ALA A 320 -24.13 5.67 15.30
C ALA A 320 -25.06 6.89 15.23
N ARG A 321 -24.60 8.07 15.67
CA ARG A 321 -25.34 9.35 15.58
C ARG A 321 -25.12 10.07 14.25
N GLY A 322 -24.27 9.56 13.36
CA GLY A 322 -23.95 10.20 12.08
C GLY A 322 -23.14 11.49 12.22
N ILE A 323 -22.29 11.59 13.26
CA ILE A 323 -21.39 12.74 13.47
C ILE A 323 -20.42 12.81 12.30
N THR A 324 -20.24 14.01 11.76
CA THR A 324 -19.35 14.33 10.64
C THR A 324 -18.16 15.18 11.11
N GLU A 325 -17.23 15.46 10.21
CA GLU A 325 -16.08 16.33 10.48
C GLU A 325 -16.48 17.70 11.02
N GLU A 326 -17.57 18.29 10.50
CA GLU A 326 -18.08 19.61 10.90
C GLU A 326 -18.56 19.65 12.35
N ASP A 327 -18.96 18.50 12.90
CA ASP A 327 -19.45 18.38 14.27
C ASP A 327 -18.31 18.19 15.28
N LEU A 328 -17.07 17.96 14.82
CA LEU A 328 -15.91 17.68 15.65
C LEU A 328 -15.01 18.92 15.80
N ILE A 329 -14.33 19.02 16.93
CA ILE A 329 -13.38 20.12 17.20
C ILE A 329 -11.98 19.63 16.84
N VAL A 330 -11.34 20.27 15.86
CA VAL A 330 -9.94 19.97 15.47
C VAL A 330 -9.01 20.38 16.60
N ASP A 331 -8.07 19.47 16.95
CA ASP A 331 -7.07 19.69 18.00
C ASP A 331 -5.84 18.83 17.68
N GLU A 332 -4.68 19.45 17.46
CA GLU A 332 -3.42 18.74 17.11
C GLU A 332 -2.98 17.73 18.17
N ASN A 333 -3.39 17.91 19.43
CA ASN A 333 -3.10 17.00 20.53
C ASN A 333 -4.21 15.96 20.79
N GLY A 334 -5.19 15.87 19.89
CA GLY A 334 -6.32 14.97 20.00
C GLY A 334 -6.06 13.59 19.38
N GLU A 335 -7.15 12.87 19.12
CA GLU A 335 -7.13 11.53 18.52
C GLU A 335 -7.73 11.54 17.11
N PHE A 336 -7.40 10.51 16.30
CA PHE A 336 -7.94 10.36 14.97
C PHE A 336 -9.37 9.80 15.00
N PHE A 337 -10.29 10.46 14.34
CA PHE A 337 -11.67 9.95 14.20
C PHE A 337 -11.72 8.92 13.07
N ARG A 338 -12.19 7.71 13.40
CA ARG A 338 -12.31 6.61 12.47
C ARG A 338 -13.73 6.55 11.88
N ASN A 339 -13.84 6.69 10.55
CA ASN A 339 -15.12 6.66 9.83
C ASN A 339 -15.72 5.25 9.69
N TRP A 340 -14.94 4.21 9.93
CA TRP A 340 -15.37 2.83 9.74
C TRP A 340 -15.74 2.17 11.06
N ARG A 341 -16.76 1.31 11.02
CA ARG A 341 -17.15 0.49 12.19
C ARG A 341 -16.01 -0.45 12.59
N PRO A 342 -15.91 -0.87 13.86
CA PRO A 342 -14.78 -1.65 14.37
C PRO A 342 -14.52 -2.97 13.64
N HIS A 343 -15.56 -3.60 13.12
CA HIS A 343 -15.43 -4.87 12.39
C HIS A 343 -14.99 -4.70 10.92
N ILE A 344 -15.08 -3.51 10.37
CA ILE A 344 -14.59 -3.17 9.02
C ILE A 344 -13.11 -2.82 9.11
N LYS A 345 -12.25 -3.67 8.57
CA LYS A 345 -10.79 -3.50 8.62
C LYS A 345 -10.15 -3.18 7.28
N SER A 346 -10.89 -3.44 6.20
CA SER A 346 -10.41 -3.26 4.83
C SER A 346 -11.55 -2.82 3.92
N PRO A 347 -11.24 -2.25 2.75
CA PRO A 347 -12.26 -1.99 1.74
C PRO A 347 -13.03 -3.26 1.32
N ASP A 348 -12.42 -4.44 1.41
CA ASP A 348 -13.10 -5.69 1.09
C ASP A 348 -14.26 -5.99 2.04
N ASP A 349 -14.12 -5.65 3.30
CA ASP A 349 -15.21 -5.82 4.28
C ASP A 349 -16.40 -4.90 3.95
N ILE A 350 -16.13 -3.68 3.42
CA ILE A 350 -17.19 -2.78 2.94
C ILE A 350 -17.91 -3.41 1.74
N TRP A 351 -17.14 -4.00 0.81
CA TRP A 351 -17.72 -4.70 -0.34
C TRP A 351 -18.61 -5.86 0.09
N ASP A 352 -18.19 -6.64 1.07
CA ASP A 352 -18.98 -7.76 1.61
C ASP A 352 -20.30 -7.27 2.23
N GLU A 353 -20.32 -6.13 2.92
CA GLU A 353 -21.54 -5.51 3.41
C GLU A 353 -22.43 -5.04 2.25
N ILE A 354 -21.86 -4.45 1.20
CA ILE A 354 -22.61 -4.06 -0.01
C ILE A 354 -23.27 -5.27 -0.64
N VAL A 355 -22.53 -6.35 -0.86
CA VAL A 355 -23.06 -7.60 -1.44
C VAL A 355 -24.17 -8.19 -0.57
N LYS A 356 -24.03 -8.11 0.75
CA LYS A 356 -25.02 -8.64 1.69
C LYS A 356 -26.36 -7.90 1.61
N VAL A 357 -26.33 -6.57 1.53
CA VAL A 357 -27.56 -5.75 1.50
C VAL A 357 -28.20 -5.73 0.11
N THR A 358 -27.44 -5.95 -0.96
CA THR A 358 -27.94 -5.89 -2.35
C THR A 358 -28.51 -7.21 -2.89
N LYS A 359 -28.73 -8.21 -2.04
CA LYS A 359 -29.38 -9.47 -2.41
C LYS A 359 -30.87 -9.28 -2.63
N ILE A 360 -31.26 -8.89 -3.84
CA ILE A 360 -32.65 -8.67 -4.26
C ILE A 360 -33.12 -9.83 -5.12
N PRO A 361 -34.28 -10.45 -4.85
CA PRO A 361 -34.83 -11.50 -5.71
C PRO A 361 -35.03 -11.02 -7.15
N GLY A 362 -34.60 -11.83 -8.13
CA GLY A 362 -34.67 -11.48 -9.56
C GLY A 362 -33.56 -10.58 -10.07
N VAL A 363 -32.55 -10.29 -9.24
CA VAL A 363 -31.37 -9.54 -9.60
C VAL A 363 -30.14 -10.40 -9.39
N THR A 364 -29.20 -10.39 -10.35
CA THR A 364 -27.97 -11.18 -10.22
C THR A 364 -27.01 -10.57 -9.21
N SER A 365 -26.14 -11.39 -8.62
CA SER A 365 -24.96 -10.88 -7.91
C SER A 365 -24.00 -10.20 -8.90
N ALA A 366 -23.17 -9.30 -8.39
CA ALA A 366 -22.15 -8.63 -9.19
C ALA A 366 -20.76 -8.92 -8.61
N PRO A 367 -19.74 -9.08 -9.46
CA PRO A 367 -18.36 -9.16 -9.01
C PRO A 367 -17.89 -7.83 -8.45
N LYS A 368 -16.84 -7.86 -7.60
CA LYS A 368 -16.16 -6.64 -7.14
C LYS A 368 -15.46 -5.98 -8.32
N LEU A 369 -15.91 -4.80 -8.69
CA LEU A 369 -15.38 -4.00 -9.78
C LEU A 369 -15.02 -2.60 -9.29
N GLN A 370 -14.15 -1.93 -10.04
CA GLN A 370 -13.81 -0.52 -9.86
C GLN A 370 -14.14 0.25 -11.15
N PRO A 371 -14.59 1.52 -11.07
CA PRO A 371 -15.12 2.25 -12.22
C PRO A 371 -14.16 2.38 -13.42
N ILE A 372 -12.92 2.83 -13.17
CA ILE A 372 -11.95 3.10 -14.24
C ILE A 372 -11.38 1.79 -14.80
N GLU A 373 -10.95 0.90 -13.90
CA GLU A 373 -10.39 -0.40 -14.28
C GLU A 373 -11.38 -1.20 -15.12
N THR A 374 -12.62 -1.29 -14.67
CA THR A 374 -13.67 -2.03 -15.38
C THR A 374 -13.96 -1.43 -16.74
N ARG A 375 -14.03 -0.11 -16.85
CA ARG A 375 -14.25 0.57 -18.13
C ARG A 375 -13.15 0.25 -19.14
N LEU A 376 -11.90 0.26 -18.71
CA LEU A 376 -10.76 -0.11 -19.55
C LEU A 376 -10.83 -1.57 -19.99
N VAL A 377 -11.13 -2.48 -19.07
CA VAL A 377 -11.28 -3.91 -19.37
C VAL A 377 -12.43 -4.14 -20.34
N MET A 378 -13.58 -3.51 -20.13
CA MET A 378 -14.75 -3.62 -21.01
C MET A 378 -14.46 -3.12 -22.43
N LEU A 379 -13.72 -2.03 -22.59
CA LEU A 379 -13.33 -1.50 -23.90
C LEU A 379 -12.36 -2.43 -24.63
N GLN A 380 -11.50 -3.15 -23.92
CA GLN A 380 -10.52 -4.06 -24.49
C GLN A 380 -11.11 -5.43 -24.81
N THR A 381 -11.89 -5.99 -23.90
CA THR A 381 -12.37 -7.38 -23.98
C THR A 381 -13.83 -7.50 -24.48
N GLY A 382 -14.59 -6.43 -24.38
CA GLY A 382 -16.05 -6.44 -24.58
C GLY A 382 -16.80 -7.17 -23.46
N MET A 383 -16.15 -7.43 -22.32
CA MET A 383 -16.69 -8.15 -21.15
C MET A 383 -16.38 -7.40 -19.87
N ARG A 384 -17.16 -7.67 -18.80
CA ARG A 384 -16.95 -7.09 -17.45
C ARG A 384 -15.87 -7.79 -16.65
N ALA A 385 -15.01 -8.57 -17.30
CA ALA A 385 -13.97 -9.34 -16.66
C ALA A 385 -12.69 -9.33 -17.50
N PRO A 386 -11.50 -9.42 -16.87
CA PRO A 386 -10.21 -9.49 -17.58
C PRO A 386 -10.09 -10.72 -18.48
N MET A 387 -10.79 -11.78 -18.12
CA MET A 387 -10.85 -13.02 -18.89
C MET A 387 -12.30 -13.46 -19.06
N GLY A 388 -12.61 -14.03 -20.22
CA GLY A 388 -13.91 -14.59 -20.52
C GLY A 388 -13.83 -15.63 -21.61
N ILE A 389 -14.74 -16.57 -21.58
CA ILE A 389 -14.86 -17.63 -22.58
C ILE A 389 -16.06 -17.29 -23.45
N LYS A 390 -15.82 -17.05 -24.76
CA LYS A 390 -16.88 -16.85 -25.74
C LYS A 390 -17.18 -18.19 -26.39
N VAL A 391 -18.42 -18.67 -26.22
CA VAL A 391 -18.88 -19.90 -26.80
C VAL A 391 -19.73 -19.59 -28.05
N TYR A 392 -19.41 -20.24 -29.14
CA TYR A 392 -20.15 -20.14 -30.39
C TYR A 392 -20.75 -21.50 -30.75
N GLY A 393 -21.99 -21.54 -31.20
CA GLY A 393 -22.66 -22.76 -31.56
C GLY A 393 -23.72 -22.52 -32.64
N PRO A 394 -24.24 -23.60 -33.27
CA PRO A 394 -25.22 -23.49 -34.35
C PRO A 394 -26.62 -23.04 -33.87
N ASP A 395 -26.93 -23.28 -32.59
CA ASP A 395 -28.20 -22.93 -31.96
C ASP A 395 -28.01 -22.65 -30.46
N LEU A 396 -29.00 -21.98 -29.87
CA LEU A 396 -28.97 -21.54 -28.46
C LEU A 396 -28.93 -22.71 -27.48
N LYS A 397 -29.60 -23.82 -27.77
CA LYS A 397 -29.68 -24.97 -26.90
C LYS A 397 -28.31 -25.67 -26.77
N THR A 398 -27.61 -25.82 -27.90
CA THR A 398 -26.24 -26.37 -27.92
C THR A 398 -25.27 -25.47 -27.13
N ILE A 399 -25.42 -24.14 -27.26
CA ILE A 399 -24.59 -23.18 -26.48
C ILE A 399 -24.89 -23.28 -25.00
N GLU A 400 -26.14 -23.36 -24.58
CA GLU A 400 -26.60 -23.51 -23.22
C GLU A 400 -26.10 -24.82 -22.59
N ASP A 401 -26.29 -25.95 -23.25
CA ASP A 401 -25.84 -27.27 -22.81
C ASP A 401 -24.31 -27.32 -22.62
N PHE A 402 -23.58 -26.67 -23.52
CA PHE A 402 -22.12 -26.54 -23.38
C PHE A 402 -21.74 -25.59 -22.24
N GLY A 403 -22.46 -24.49 -22.08
CA GLY A 403 -22.25 -23.51 -21.00
C GLY A 403 -22.41 -24.16 -19.63
N MET A 404 -23.44 -24.98 -19.42
CA MET A 404 -23.66 -25.72 -18.17
C MET A 404 -22.51 -26.70 -17.86
N LYS A 405 -22.02 -27.43 -18.86
CA LYS A 405 -20.84 -28.32 -18.68
C LYS A 405 -19.58 -27.53 -18.35
N LEU A 406 -19.40 -26.37 -18.98
CA LEU A 406 -18.25 -25.49 -18.73
C LEU A 406 -18.31 -24.93 -17.30
N GLU A 407 -19.48 -24.53 -16.82
CA GLU A 407 -19.68 -24.08 -15.44
C GLU A 407 -19.28 -25.17 -14.42
N GLU A 408 -19.68 -26.41 -14.67
CA GLU A 408 -19.32 -27.54 -13.79
C GLU A 408 -17.80 -27.75 -13.73
N ILE A 409 -17.12 -27.64 -14.87
CA ILE A 409 -15.64 -27.74 -14.94
C ILE A 409 -14.99 -26.56 -14.19
N LEU A 410 -15.48 -25.35 -14.40
CA LEU A 410 -14.91 -24.14 -13.82
C LEU A 410 -15.09 -24.06 -12.31
N LYS A 411 -16.16 -24.63 -11.74
CA LYS A 411 -16.33 -24.76 -10.28
C LYS A 411 -15.18 -25.52 -9.59
N GLY A 412 -14.51 -26.40 -10.33
CA GLY A 412 -13.32 -27.12 -9.83
C GLY A 412 -12.01 -26.35 -9.88
N VAL A 413 -11.99 -25.14 -10.47
CA VAL A 413 -10.78 -24.34 -10.64
C VAL A 413 -10.65 -23.31 -9.52
N PRO A 414 -9.63 -23.41 -8.64
CA PRO A 414 -9.52 -22.55 -7.45
C PRO A 414 -9.45 -21.04 -7.72
N SER A 415 -9.03 -20.65 -8.94
CA SER A 415 -8.85 -19.25 -9.33
C SER A 415 -10.10 -18.62 -9.94
N VAL A 416 -11.14 -19.40 -10.19
CA VAL A 416 -12.41 -18.92 -10.72
C VAL A 416 -13.35 -18.64 -9.55
N LYS A 417 -13.75 -17.38 -9.42
CA LYS A 417 -14.78 -16.95 -8.47
C LYS A 417 -16.10 -16.86 -9.23
N SER A 418 -17.15 -17.40 -8.64
CA SER A 418 -18.52 -17.37 -9.18
C SER A 418 -19.10 -15.96 -9.11
#